data_946894b4ffa3de380546cef92fdd97ab
#
_entry.id   946894b4ffa3de380546cef92fdd97ab
#
_cell.length_a   1.000
_cell.length_b   1.000
_cell.length_c   1.000
_cell.angle_alpha   90.00
_cell.angle_beta   90.00
_cell.angle_gamma   90.00
#
_symmetry.space_group_name_H-M   'P 1'
#
loop_
_entity.id
_entity.type
_entity.pdbx_description
1 polymer ?
#
loop_
_entity_poly.entity_id
_entity_poly.type
_entity_poly.pdbx_seq_one_letter_code
_entity_poly.pdbx_strand_id
1 'polypeptide(L)'
;ISKEVRNVVIRKGAPEDGTTTAMRPLPGGARMYPETDIPVFHLQEDRWSNISNNLPLNRNQRIERLSDYDISDNQAEALLGAELDDVLVSAVEGNEFGTPSVPAKAMATLLLDNTRSEVVEGTNLGIFEVTWPILTLSLYAREEALITREGLVPMARALLLEGPSLSSTSFDDCLKWFAEKAESEGLTPADSSAVEDAVDAILSERAEFVQERGMAAVGPLMGMVMGKLGGSADGKQVSQILKQKIGELLEE
;
A
#
# COMPACT_ATOMS: atom_id res chain seq x y z
N ILE A 1 0.21 47.96 14.03
CA ILE A 1 1.45 47.19 13.74
C ILE A 1 1.75 46.37 14.97
N SER A 2 1.56 45.06 14.91
CA SER A 2 1.94 44.15 15.98
C SER A 2 3.45 44.23 16.19
N LYS A 3 3.90 44.46 17.41
CA LYS A 3 5.32 44.37 17.74
C LYS A 3 5.69 42.90 17.81
N GLU A 4 6.32 42.44 16.78
CA GLU A 4 6.96 41.12 16.79
C GLU A 4 8.26 41.20 17.59
N VAL A 5 8.46 40.26 18.50
CA VAL A 5 9.66 40.23 19.34
C VAL A 5 10.55 39.11 18.87
N ARG A 6 11.80 39.45 18.51
CA ARG A 6 12.81 38.44 18.18
C ARG A 6 13.24 37.69 19.42
N ASN A 7 13.20 36.39 19.36
CA ASN A 7 13.61 35.51 20.43
C ASN A 7 15.01 34.96 20.19
N VAL A 8 15.80 34.89 21.25
CA VAL A 8 17.12 34.24 21.23
C VAL A 8 16.95 32.82 21.73
N VAL A 9 17.39 31.89 20.94
CA VAL A 9 17.18 30.46 21.23
C VAL A 9 18.07 29.94 22.35
N ILE A 10 19.30 30.40 22.52
CA ILE A 10 20.22 29.91 23.55
C ILE A 10 21.06 31.06 24.07
N ARG A 11 21.11 31.20 25.40
CA ARG A 11 22.12 31.99 26.10
C ARG A 11 22.94 31.09 27.04
N LYS A 12 24.21 31.41 27.24
CA LYS A 12 25.02 30.75 28.25
C LYS A 12 24.35 30.86 29.64
N GLY A 13 23.93 29.73 30.20
CA GLY A 13 23.21 29.65 31.47
C GLY A 13 21.68 29.66 31.36
N ALA A 14 21.10 29.60 30.12
CA ALA A 14 19.68 29.34 29.93
C ALA A 14 19.38 27.84 30.15
N PRO A 15 18.18 27.50 30.67
CA PRO A 15 17.77 26.11 30.78
C PRO A 15 17.71 25.45 29.39
N GLU A 16 18.07 24.18 29.33
CA GLU A 16 18.04 23.38 28.08
C GLU A 16 16.62 22.93 27.69
N ASP A 17 15.61 23.71 28.04
CA ASP A 17 14.21 23.42 27.79
C ASP A 17 13.68 23.96 26.45
N GLY A 18 14.56 24.56 25.64
CA GLY A 18 14.20 25.17 24.36
C GLY A 18 13.44 26.49 24.47
N THR A 19 13.30 27.03 25.68
CA THR A 19 12.65 28.34 25.86
C THR A 19 13.48 29.46 25.28
N THR A 20 12.80 30.49 24.77
CA THR A 20 13.43 31.65 24.18
C THR A 20 13.03 32.91 24.94
N THR A 21 13.94 33.86 25.04
CA THR A 21 13.66 35.17 25.65
C THR A 21 13.78 36.28 24.62
N ALA A 22 12.93 37.29 24.78
CA ALA A 22 12.95 38.47 23.93
C ALA A 22 14.30 39.18 24.05
N MET A 23 15.02 39.35 22.94
CA MET A 23 16.32 40.03 22.90
C MET A 23 16.19 41.52 22.61
N ARG A 24 15.40 41.87 21.63
CA ARG A 24 15.08 43.26 21.27
C ARG A 24 13.78 43.30 20.47
N PRO A 25 13.07 44.44 20.49
CA PRO A 25 11.92 44.61 19.62
C PRO A 25 12.35 44.56 18.16
N LEU A 26 11.47 44.07 17.29
CA LEU A 26 11.65 44.16 15.84
C LEU A 26 12.00 45.62 15.45
N PRO A 27 12.94 45.81 14.53
CA PRO A 27 13.22 47.13 13.99
C PRO A 27 11.94 47.65 13.32
N GLY A 28 11.46 48.80 13.78
CA GLY A 28 10.41 49.53 13.07
C GLY A 28 10.90 50.00 11.72
N GLY A 29 9.99 50.53 10.89
CA GLY A 29 10.30 50.98 9.53
C GLY A 29 11.48 51.93 9.43
N ALA A 30 11.84 52.69 10.54
CA ALA A 30 13.01 53.54 10.61
C ALA A 30 14.36 52.80 10.64
N ARG A 31 14.36 51.49 10.85
CA ARG A 31 15.58 50.61 10.88
C ARG A 31 15.67 49.69 9.68
N MET A 32 14.68 49.67 8.82
CA MET A 32 14.69 48.92 7.59
C MET A 32 15.02 49.89 6.44
N TYR A 33 16.15 49.68 5.84
CA TYR A 33 16.48 50.41 4.61
C TYR A 33 15.63 49.83 3.47
N PRO A 34 15.17 50.69 2.53
CA PRO A 34 14.55 50.16 1.32
C PRO A 34 15.55 49.27 0.58
N GLU A 35 15.09 48.10 0.13
CA GLU A 35 15.89 47.22 -0.72
C GLU A 35 16.03 47.90 -2.09
N THR A 36 17.15 48.60 -2.30
CA THR A 36 17.38 49.34 -3.52
C THR A 36 17.96 48.51 -4.66
N ASP A 37 18.52 47.35 -4.33
CA ASP A 37 19.15 46.43 -5.28
C ASP A 37 18.16 45.48 -5.95
N ILE A 38 16.96 45.36 -5.39
CA ILE A 38 15.89 44.54 -5.93
C ILE A 38 14.79 45.46 -6.45
N PRO A 39 14.50 45.45 -7.75
CA PRO A 39 13.43 46.25 -8.31
C PRO A 39 12.07 45.81 -7.75
N VAL A 40 11.12 46.72 -7.71
CA VAL A 40 9.75 46.42 -7.31
C VAL A 40 9.19 45.36 -8.24
N PHE A 41 8.84 44.20 -7.67
CA PHE A 41 8.21 43.14 -8.41
C PHE A 41 6.69 43.21 -8.21
N HIS A 42 6.00 43.45 -9.31
CA HIS A 42 4.55 43.42 -9.34
C HIS A 42 4.08 41.98 -9.59
N LEU A 43 3.32 41.44 -8.64
CA LEU A 43 2.67 40.15 -8.85
C LEU A 43 1.51 40.33 -9.84
N GLN A 44 1.66 39.74 -11.02
CA GLN A 44 0.65 39.83 -12.08
C GLN A 44 -0.59 39.01 -11.67
N GLU A 45 -1.77 39.48 -12.04
CA GLU A 45 -3.06 38.89 -11.68
C GLU A 45 -3.21 37.45 -12.16
N ASP A 46 -2.76 37.17 -13.37
CA ASP A 46 -2.74 35.82 -13.95
C ASP A 46 -1.85 34.86 -13.18
N ARG A 47 -0.66 35.31 -12.74
CA ARG A 47 0.23 34.52 -11.90
C ARG A 47 -0.36 34.26 -10.52
N TRP A 48 -0.97 35.29 -9.91
CA TRP A 48 -1.65 35.15 -8.64
C TRP A 48 -2.82 34.16 -8.71
N SER A 49 -3.65 34.31 -9.73
CA SER A 49 -4.80 33.42 -9.97
C SER A 49 -4.35 31.98 -10.21
N ASN A 50 -3.28 31.78 -10.97
CA ASN A 50 -2.72 30.45 -11.20
C ASN A 50 -2.22 29.81 -9.90
N ILE A 51 -1.47 30.56 -9.07
CA ILE A 51 -1.00 30.04 -7.77
C ILE A 51 -2.19 29.72 -6.85
N SER A 52 -3.17 30.64 -6.77
CA SER A 52 -4.35 30.49 -5.90
C SER A 52 -5.20 29.28 -6.28
N ASN A 53 -5.32 29.00 -7.58
CA ASN A 53 -6.10 27.88 -8.09
C ASN A 53 -5.37 26.52 -8.00
N ASN A 54 -4.05 26.55 -7.82
CA ASN A 54 -3.20 25.36 -7.75
C ASN A 54 -2.54 25.20 -6.37
N LEU A 55 -3.18 25.70 -5.32
CA LEU A 55 -2.69 25.47 -3.96
C LEU A 55 -2.80 23.97 -3.59
N PRO A 56 -1.80 23.42 -2.91
CA PRO A 56 -1.89 22.07 -2.41
C PRO A 56 -3.02 21.95 -1.40
N LEU A 57 -3.64 20.78 -1.34
CA LEU A 57 -4.68 20.49 -0.37
C LEU A 57 -4.14 20.64 1.05
N ASN A 58 -4.91 21.31 1.91
CA ASN A 58 -4.60 21.34 3.33
C ASN A 58 -4.93 19.98 3.99
N ARG A 59 -4.47 19.78 5.24
CA ARG A 59 -4.63 18.51 5.96
C ARG A 59 -6.09 18.02 6.01
N ASN A 60 -7.04 18.90 6.27
CA ASN A 60 -8.45 18.52 6.36
C ASN A 60 -9.01 18.06 5.01
N GLN A 61 -8.68 18.78 3.94
CA GLN A 61 -9.05 18.39 2.58
C GLN A 61 -8.42 17.06 2.15
N ARG A 62 -7.17 16.78 2.57
CA ARG A 62 -6.50 15.50 2.31
C ARG A 62 -7.22 14.35 3.04
N ILE A 63 -7.65 14.55 4.29
CA ILE A 63 -8.44 13.55 5.03
C ILE A 63 -9.81 13.35 4.38
N GLU A 64 -10.51 14.43 4.05
CA GLU A 64 -11.82 14.38 3.39
C GLU A 64 -11.74 13.59 2.07
N ARG A 65 -10.71 13.84 1.25
CA ARG A 65 -10.46 13.06 0.03
C ARG A 65 -10.29 11.57 0.29
N LEU A 66 -9.63 11.19 1.40
CA LEU A 66 -9.41 9.79 1.75
C LEU A 66 -10.68 9.11 2.30
N SER A 67 -11.63 9.86 2.82
CA SER A 67 -12.89 9.30 3.36
C SER A 67 -13.74 8.61 2.30
N ASP A 68 -13.56 8.96 1.03
CA ASP A 68 -14.29 8.38 -0.10
C ASP A 68 -13.83 6.94 -0.45
N TYR A 69 -12.71 6.48 0.10
CA TYR A 69 -12.08 5.20 -0.27
C TYR A 69 -12.31 4.04 0.72
N ASP A 70 -13.26 4.17 1.65
CA ASP A 70 -13.58 3.12 2.64
C ASP A 70 -12.37 2.61 3.44
N ILE A 71 -11.42 3.51 3.76
CA ILE A 71 -10.31 3.25 4.67
C ILE A 71 -10.63 3.77 6.07
N SER A 72 -10.02 3.17 7.10
CA SER A 72 -10.23 3.62 8.47
C SER A 72 -9.53 4.96 8.75
N ASP A 73 -10.07 5.74 9.71
CA ASP A 73 -9.47 7.01 10.13
C ASP A 73 -8.00 6.85 10.54
N ASN A 74 -7.67 5.74 11.22
CA ASN A 74 -6.29 5.44 11.61
C ASN A 74 -5.37 5.22 10.40
N GLN A 75 -5.86 4.56 9.35
CA GLN A 75 -5.09 4.39 8.11
C GLN A 75 -4.93 5.72 7.37
N ALA A 76 -5.99 6.54 7.31
CA ALA A 76 -5.93 7.86 6.71
C ALA A 76 -4.88 8.75 7.40
N GLU A 77 -4.89 8.79 8.74
CA GLU A 77 -3.90 9.52 9.53
C GLU A 77 -2.46 8.98 9.32
N ALA A 78 -2.29 7.67 9.25
CA ALA A 78 -1.00 7.06 9.00
C ALA A 78 -0.48 7.37 7.59
N LEU A 79 -1.34 7.32 6.57
CA LEU A 79 -0.99 7.69 5.19
C LEU A 79 -0.56 9.16 5.09
N LEU A 80 -1.32 10.07 5.74
CA LEU A 80 -0.94 11.48 5.78
C LEU A 80 0.39 11.70 6.50
N GLY A 81 0.60 11.01 7.63
CA GLY A 81 1.84 11.10 8.39
C GLY A 81 3.07 10.59 7.62
N ALA A 82 2.86 9.64 6.72
CA ALA A 82 3.89 9.08 5.83
C ALA A 82 3.98 9.80 4.46
N GLU A 83 3.12 10.80 4.19
CA GLU A 83 3.01 11.48 2.90
C GLU A 83 2.69 10.52 1.72
N LEU A 84 1.86 9.50 1.99
CA LEU A 84 1.49 8.45 1.03
C LEU A 84 0.04 8.55 0.53
N ASP A 85 -0.71 9.55 0.94
CA ASP A 85 -2.11 9.73 0.54
C ASP A 85 -2.28 10.01 -0.96
N ASP A 86 -1.39 10.83 -1.57
CA ASP A 86 -1.41 11.05 -3.01
C ASP A 86 -1.04 9.78 -3.78
N VAL A 87 -0.14 8.96 -3.23
CA VAL A 87 0.24 7.67 -3.78
C VAL A 87 -0.95 6.71 -3.76
N LEU A 88 -1.70 6.65 -2.64
CA LEU A 88 -2.91 5.84 -2.55
C LEU A 88 -3.94 6.26 -3.60
N VAL A 89 -4.25 7.55 -3.69
CA VAL A 89 -5.23 8.07 -4.64
C VAL A 89 -4.83 7.72 -6.07
N SER A 90 -3.57 7.96 -6.45
CA SER A 90 -3.05 7.63 -7.79
C SER A 90 -3.17 6.13 -8.11
N ALA A 91 -2.93 5.26 -7.12
CA ALA A 91 -3.03 3.82 -7.30
C ALA A 91 -4.47 3.32 -7.42
N VAL A 92 -5.41 3.96 -6.71
CA VAL A 92 -6.83 3.55 -6.68
C VAL A 92 -7.61 4.10 -7.86
N GLU A 93 -7.37 5.36 -8.25
CA GLU A 93 -8.12 5.98 -9.35
C GLU A 93 -7.67 5.49 -10.74
N GLY A 94 -6.55 4.76 -10.81
CA GLY A 94 -5.87 4.49 -12.05
C GLY A 94 -5.19 5.78 -12.56
N ASN A 95 -4.26 5.67 -13.46
CA ASN A 95 -3.48 6.83 -13.82
C ASN A 95 -3.01 6.80 -15.27
N GLU A 96 -2.14 7.78 -15.57
CA GLU A 96 -1.52 7.99 -16.87
C GLU A 96 -0.82 6.74 -17.45
N PHE A 97 -0.50 5.74 -16.62
CA PHE A 97 0.08 4.47 -17.06
C PHE A 97 -0.96 3.41 -17.45
N GLY A 98 -2.27 3.74 -17.40
CA GLY A 98 -3.34 2.81 -17.75
C GLY A 98 -3.50 1.63 -16.77
N THR A 99 -2.97 1.75 -15.54
CA THR A 99 -3.19 0.74 -14.51
C THR A 99 -4.66 0.73 -14.08
N PRO A 100 -5.29 -0.45 -13.95
CA PRO A 100 -6.65 -0.53 -13.47
C PRO A 100 -6.73 -0.15 -11.99
N SER A 101 -7.93 0.24 -11.57
CA SER A 101 -8.25 0.51 -10.18
C SER A 101 -8.04 -0.73 -9.30
N VAL A 102 -7.49 -0.52 -8.11
CA VAL A 102 -7.30 -1.58 -7.10
C VAL A 102 -8.03 -1.22 -5.80
N PRO A 103 -8.36 -2.21 -4.95
CA PRO A 103 -9.04 -1.94 -3.69
C PRO A 103 -8.21 -1.04 -2.76
N ALA A 104 -8.74 0.13 -2.41
CA ALA A 104 -8.04 1.15 -1.61
C ALA A 104 -7.55 0.61 -0.27
N LYS A 105 -8.37 -0.16 0.44
CA LYS A 105 -8.02 -0.74 1.74
C LYS A 105 -6.83 -1.70 1.65
N ALA A 106 -6.76 -2.49 0.58
CA ALA A 106 -5.65 -3.40 0.33
C ALA A 106 -4.37 -2.62 -0.02
N MET A 107 -4.47 -1.62 -0.90
CA MET A 107 -3.35 -0.75 -1.24
C MET A 107 -2.85 0.05 -0.03
N ALA A 108 -3.74 0.61 0.78
CA ALA A 108 -3.37 1.30 2.03
C ALA A 108 -2.59 0.38 2.97
N THR A 109 -2.98 -0.89 3.08
CA THR A 109 -2.26 -1.88 3.88
C THR A 109 -0.85 -2.11 3.32
N LEU A 110 -0.69 -2.34 2.02
CA LEU A 110 0.62 -2.54 1.38
C LEU A 110 1.56 -1.33 1.51
N LEU A 111 0.99 -0.13 1.53
CA LEU A 111 1.76 1.11 1.67
C LEU A 111 2.23 1.34 3.11
N LEU A 112 1.45 0.89 4.10
CA LEU A 112 1.69 1.15 5.53
C LEU A 112 2.41 0.00 6.25
N ASP A 113 2.36 -1.22 5.71
CA ASP A 113 3.04 -2.39 6.28
C ASP A 113 4.50 -2.50 5.81
N ASN A 114 5.12 -3.65 6.07
CA ASN A 114 6.50 -3.92 5.72
C ASN A 114 6.70 -4.41 4.28
N THR A 115 5.66 -4.48 3.45
CA THR A 115 5.71 -5.06 2.10
C THR A 115 6.86 -4.48 1.27
N ARG A 116 7.03 -3.16 1.27
CA ARG A 116 8.12 -2.53 0.50
C ARG A 116 9.51 -2.95 1.00
N SER A 117 9.69 -3.09 2.30
CA SER A 117 10.93 -3.56 2.91
C SER A 117 11.20 -5.02 2.56
N GLU A 118 10.17 -5.85 2.58
CA GLU A 118 10.25 -7.27 2.21
C GLU A 118 10.58 -7.45 0.72
N VAL A 119 10.04 -6.60 -0.15
CA VAL A 119 10.35 -6.63 -1.60
C VAL A 119 11.84 -6.41 -1.87
N VAL A 120 12.49 -5.48 -1.16
CA VAL A 120 13.91 -5.17 -1.36
C VAL A 120 14.85 -5.98 -0.47
N GLU A 121 14.33 -6.81 0.43
CA GLU A 121 15.14 -7.63 1.32
C GLU A 121 16.10 -8.54 0.54
N GLY A 122 17.38 -8.51 0.90
CA GLY A 122 18.43 -9.25 0.23
C GLY A 122 18.90 -8.66 -1.13
N THR A 123 18.40 -7.49 -1.49
CA THR A 123 18.86 -6.72 -2.66
C THR A 123 19.74 -5.54 -2.24
N ASN A 124 20.35 -4.86 -3.21
CA ASN A 124 21.07 -3.59 -2.98
C ASN A 124 20.19 -2.35 -3.18
N LEU A 125 18.87 -2.55 -3.29
CA LEU A 125 17.90 -1.49 -3.57
C LEU A 125 17.29 -0.95 -2.28
N GLY A 126 16.88 0.32 -2.31
CA GLY A 126 16.13 0.94 -1.22
C GLY A 126 14.61 0.79 -1.40
N ILE A 127 13.86 1.02 -0.33
CA ILE A 127 12.39 0.94 -0.35
C ILE A 127 11.72 1.93 -1.32
N PHE A 128 12.44 2.98 -1.73
CA PHE A 128 11.94 3.99 -2.65
C PHE A 128 11.89 3.51 -4.11
N GLU A 129 12.65 2.47 -4.47
CA GLU A 129 12.58 1.82 -5.77
C GLU A 129 11.31 0.99 -5.93
N VAL A 130 10.68 0.57 -4.82
CA VAL A 130 9.36 -0.07 -4.84
C VAL A 130 8.30 1.00 -5.04
N THR A 131 8.10 1.37 -6.28
CA THR A 131 7.13 2.39 -6.68
C THR A 131 5.70 1.87 -6.62
N TRP A 132 4.73 2.77 -6.53
CA TRP A 132 3.32 2.39 -6.45
C TRP A 132 2.83 1.61 -7.69
N PRO A 133 3.30 1.80 -8.96
CA PRO A 133 2.87 0.95 -10.06
C PRO A 133 3.26 -0.52 -9.90
N ILE A 134 4.41 -0.82 -9.28
CA ILE A 134 4.83 -2.19 -8.94
C ILE A 134 3.82 -2.82 -7.96
N LEU A 135 3.46 -2.09 -6.91
CA LEU A 135 2.49 -2.56 -5.92
C LEU A 135 1.10 -2.70 -6.53
N THR A 136 0.68 -1.76 -7.38
CA THR A 136 -0.63 -1.80 -8.06
C THR A 136 -0.74 -3.00 -8.98
N LEU A 137 0.28 -3.27 -9.82
CA LEU A 137 0.28 -4.44 -10.69
C LEU A 137 0.25 -5.74 -9.90
N SER A 138 1.05 -5.83 -8.83
CA SER A 138 1.09 -7.02 -7.97
C SER A 138 -0.24 -7.25 -7.23
N LEU A 139 -0.84 -6.17 -6.75
CA LEU A 139 -2.14 -6.23 -6.09
C LEU A 139 -3.26 -6.60 -7.07
N TYR A 140 -3.27 -5.99 -8.25
CA TYR A 140 -4.21 -6.30 -9.32
C TYR A 140 -4.11 -7.78 -9.72
N ALA A 141 -2.89 -8.28 -9.96
CA ALA A 141 -2.69 -9.68 -10.30
C ALA A 141 -3.18 -10.65 -9.21
N ARG A 142 -3.09 -10.25 -7.94
CA ARG A 142 -3.67 -11.02 -6.82
C ARG A 142 -5.20 -10.99 -6.83
N GLU A 143 -5.82 -9.83 -7.07
CA GLU A 143 -7.28 -9.70 -7.12
C GLU A 143 -7.88 -10.47 -8.31
N GLU A 144 -7.17 -10.53 -9.44
CA GLU A 144 -7.53 -11.34 -10.62
C GLU A 144 -7.15 -12.83 -10.47
N ALA A 145 -6.69 -13.25 -9.29
CA ALA A 145 -6.25 -14.61 -9.02
C ALA A 145 -5.16 -15.15 -9.98
N LEU A 146 -4.31 -14.26 -10.50
CA LEU A 146 -3.13 -14.65 -11.28
C LEU A 146 -1.98 -15.11 -10.38
N ILE A 147 -1.95 -14.64 -9.14
CA ILE A 147 -0.99 -15.04 -8.12
C ILE A 147 -1.66 -15.36 -6.80
N THR A 148 -0.99 -16.18 -5.99
CA THR A 148 -1.38 -16.42 -4.60
C THR A 148 -1.11 -15.18 -3.74
N ARG A 149 -1.66 -15.17 -2.52
CA ARG A 149 -1.37 -14.11 -1.55
C ARG A 149 0.13 -14.08 -1.20
N GLU A 150 0.73 -15.23 -1.02
CA GLU A 150 2.15 -15.41 -0.72
C GLU A 150 3.04 -15.01 -1.90
N GLY A 151 2.50 -15.06 -3.12
CA GLY A 151 3.17 -14.66 -4.35
C GLY A 151 3.35 -13.15 -4.52
N LEU A 152 2.64 -12.31 -3.76
CA LEU A 152 2.67 -10.85 -3.95
C LEU A 152 4.09 -10.27 -3.80
N VAL A 153 4.77 -10.55 -2.69
CA VAL A 153 6.12 -10.03 -2.41
C VAL A 153 7.16 -10.59 -3.37
N PRO A 154 7.26 -11.92 -3.61
CA PRO A 154 8.19 -12.47 -4.60
C PRO A 154 7.98 -11.90 -6.00
N MET A 155 6.73 -11.77 -6.44
CA MET A 155 6.42 -11.26 -7.77
C MET A 155 6.67 -9.75 -7.91
N ALA A 156 6.39 -8.95 -6.87
CA ALA A 156 6.78 -7.54 -6.84
C ALA A 156 8.30 -7.37 -6.92
N ARG A 157 9.05 -8.25 -6.24
CA ARG A 157 10.52 -8.29 -6.31
C ARG A 157 11.00 -8.70 -7.71
N ALA A 158 10.42 -9.72 -8.30
CA ALA A 158 10.76 -10.14 -9.65
C ALA A 158 10.49 -9.02 -10.68
N LEU A 159 9.36 -8.32 -10.55
CA LEU A 159 9.04 -7.19 -11.39
C LEU A 159 10.05 -6.04 -11.24
N LEU A 160 10.48 -5.76 -10.01
CA LEU A 160 11.47 -4.73 -9.72
C LEU A 160 12.86 -5.05 -10.30
N LEU A 161 13.28 -6.31 -10.26
CA LEU A 161 14.64 -6.73 -10.62
C LEU A 161 14.79 -7.14 -12.09
N GLU A 162 13.79 -7.79 -12.64
CA GLU A 162 13.85 -8.49 -13.94
C GLU A 162 12.72 -8.07 -14.87
N GLY A 163 11.71 -7.36 -14.35
CA GLY A 163 10.49 -7.04 -15.09
C GLY A 163 10.69 -6.00 -16.18
N PRO A 164 9.70 -5.87 -17.06
CA PRO A 164 9.67 -4.82 -18.05
C PRO A 164 9.57 -3.44 -17.39
N SER A 165 10.12 -2.43 -18.06
CA SER A 165 10.02 -1.04 -17.58
C SER A 165 8.57 -0.56 -17.64
N LEU A 166 7.99 -0.28 -16.48
CA LEU A 166 6.59 0.17 -16.35
C LEU A 166 6.33 1.52 -17.03
N SER A 167 7.38 2.32 -17.29
CA SER A 167 7.26 3.61 -17.97
C SER A 167 7.20 3.52 -19.50
N SER A 168 7.59 2.39 -20.08
CA SER A 168 7.70 2.21 -21.54
C SER A 168 6.92 1.01 -22.08
N THR A 169 6.37 0.18 -21.20
CA THR A 169 5.64 -1.05 -21.56
C THR A 169 4.16 -0.86 -21.24
N SER A 170 3.28 -1.38 -22.07
CA SER A 170 1.83 -1.32 -21.80
C SER A 170 1.48 -2.15 -20.55
N PHE A 171 0.39 -1.77 -19.88
CA PHE A 171 -0.10 -2.53 -18.72
C PHE A 171 -0.35 -4.01 -19.08
N ASP A 172 -0.98 -4.27 -20.22
CA ASP A 172 -1.31 -5.64 -20.67
C ASP A 172 -0.05 -6.48 -20.90
N ASP A 173 1.01 -5.91 -21.48
CA ASP A 173 2.27 -6.60 -21.67
C ASP A 173 2.99 -6.86 -20.35
N CYS A 174 2.93 -5.91 -19.41
CA CYS A 174 3.45 -6.11 -18.06
C CYS A 174 2.68 -7.23 -17.32
N LEU A 175 1.35 -7.25 -17.44
CA LEU A 175 0.51 -8.27 -16.82
C LEU A 175 0.77 -9.65 -17.42
N LYS A 176 0.97 -9.73 -18.73
CA LYS A 176 1.32 -10.98 -19.40
C LYS A 176 2.67 -11.52 -18.91
N TRP A 177 3.69 -10.67 -18.88
CA TRP A 177 5.00 -11.04 -18.31
C TRP A 177 4.85 -11.54 -16.87
N PHE A 178 4.03 -10.84 -16.08
CA PHE A 178 3.79 -11.16 -14.68
C PHE A 178 3.13 -12.54 -14.51
N ALA A 179 2.12 -12.84 -15.33
CA ALA A 179 1.44 -14.13 -15.32
C ALA A 179 2.39 -15.29 -15.74
N GLU A 180 3.16 -15.12 -16.81
CA GLU A 180 4.16 -16.10 -17.26
C GLU A 180 5.24 -16.35 -16.20
N LYS A 181 5.71 -15.27 -15.54
CA LYS A 181 6.69 -15.38 -14.47
C LYS A 181 6.12 -16.09 -13.25
N ALA A 182 4.88 -15.75 -12.84
CA ALA A 182 4.19 -16.40 -11.71
C ALA A 182 4.00 -17.90 -11.94
N GLU A 183 3.65 -18.30 -13.15
CA GLU A 183 3.52 -19.71 -13.52
C GLU A 183 4.87 -20.44 -13.41
N SER A 184 5.95 -19.83 -13.93
CA SER A 184 7.30 -20.41 -13.87
C SER A 184 7.84 -20.55 -12.44
N GLU A 185 7.43 -19.69 -11.53
CA GLU A 185 7.81 -19.69 -10.10
C GLU A 185 6.88 -20.55 -9.23
N GLY A 186 5.79 -21.09 -9.81
CA GLY A 186 4.79 -21.87 -9.07
C GLY A 186 3.96 -21.04 -8.07
N LEU A 187 3.80 -19.73 -8.35
CA LEU A 187 3.08 -18.78 -7.50
C LEU A 187 1.64 -18.53 -7.97
N THR A 188 1.18 -19.27 -8.99
CA THR A 188 -0.21 -19.25 -9.45
C THR A 188 -1.10 -20.00 -8.48
N PRO A 189 -2.35 -19.56 -8.27
CA PRO A 189 -3.29 -20.32 -7.48
C PRO A 189 -3.53 -21.72 -8.05
N ALA A 190 -3.71 -22.70 -7.17
CA ALA A 190 -4.07 -24.04 -7.59
C ALA A 190 -5.44 -24.01 -8.29
N ASP A 191 -5.57 -24.79 -9.35
CA ASP A 191 -6.85 -24.96 -10.03
C ASP A 191 -7.90 -25.55 -9.08
N SER A 192 -9.17 -25.15 -9.24
CA SER A 192 -10.27 -25.64 -8.40
C SER A 192 -10.32 -27.18 -8.33
N SER A 193 -10.04 -27.87 -9.43
CA SER A 193 -9.98 -29.33 -9.47
C SER A 193 -8.86 -29.90 -8.59
N ALA A 194 -7.68 -29.28 -8.59
CA ALA A 194 -6.55 -29.68 -7.75
C ALA A 194 -6.84 -29.46 -6.24
N VAL A 195 -7.59 -28.39 -5.92
CA VAL A 195 -8.05 -28.14 -4.54
C VAL A 195 -9.07 -29.18 -4.12
N GLU A 196 -10.04 -29.52 -4.98
CA GLU A 196 -11.04 -30.56 -4.71
C GLU A 196 -10.40 -31.93 -4.50
N ASP A 197 -9.47 -32.32 -5.38
CA ASP A 197 -8.73 -33.57 -5.27
C ASP A 197 -7.91 -33.66 -3.98
N ALA A 198 -7.26 -32.56 -3.60
CA ALA A 198 -6.50 -32.49 -2.36
C ALA A 198 -7.41 -32.59 -1.11
N VAL A 199 -8.59 -31.96 -1.16
CA VAL A 199 -9.60 -32.04 -0.10
C VAL A 199 -10.13 -33.48 0.01
N ASP A 200 -10.51 -34.12 -1.10
CA ASP A 200 -11.02 -35.50 -1.11
C ASP A 200 -10.01 -36.49 -0.59
N ALA A 201 -8.75 -36.35 -0.98
CA ALA A 201 -7.69 -37.18 -0.46
C ALA A 201 -7.54 -37.07 1.06
N ILE A 202 -7.58 -35.84 1.61
CA ILE A 202 -7.45 -35.59 3.05
C ILE A 202 -8.70 -36.04 3.82
N LEU A 203 -9.88 -35.82 3.27
CA LEU A 203 -11.12 -36.31 3.87
C LEU A 203 -11.16 -37.86 3.94
N SER A 204 -10.68 -38.53 2.89
CA SER A 204 -10.53 -39.98 2.86
C SER A 204 -9.51 -40.51 3.89
N GLU A 205 -8.35 -39.85 4.02
CA GLU A 205 -7.31 -40.19 4.99
C GLU A 205 -7.75 -39.96 6.44
N ARG A 206 -8.68 -39.03 6.67
CA ARG A 206 -9.11 -38.59 8.01
C ARG A 206 -10.62 -38.75 8.24
N ALA A 207 -11.24 -39.73 7.60
CA ALA A 207 -12.68 -39.95 7.67
C ALA A 207 -13.18 -40.12 9.11
N GLU A 208 -12.45 -40.88 9.95
CA GLU A 208 -12.80 -41.10 11.37
C GLU A 208 -12.75 -39.76 12.15
N PHE A 209 -11.76 -38.91 11.89
CA PHE A 209 -11.63 -37.60 12.52
C PHE A 209 -12.78 -36.66 12.15
N VAL A 210 -13.26 -36.75 10.90
CA VAL A 210 -14.41 -35.97 10.42
C VAL A 210 -15.69 -36.45 11.10
N GLN A 211 -15.88 -37.77 11.24
CA GLN A 211 -17.04 -38.34 11.93
C GLN A 211 -17.09 -37.95 13.41
N GLU A 212 -15.93 -37.94 14.10
CA GLU A 212 -15.87 -37.57 15.51
C GLU A 212 -16.11 -36.07 15.76
N ARG A 213 -15.59 -35.19 14.89
CA ARG A 213 -15.59 -33.74 15.12
C ARG A 213 -16.58 -32.96 14.28
N GLY A 214 -17.14 -33.54 13.24
CA GLY A 214 -18.10 -32.91 12.36
C GLY A 214 -17.50 -31.59 11.77
N MET A 215 -18.28 -30.56 11.75
CA MET A 215 -17.86 -29.23 11.22
C MET A 215 -16.65 -28.59 11.94
N ALA A 216 -16.36 -29.02 13.18
CA ALA A 216 -15.18 -28.53 13.90
C ALA A 216 -13.86 -29.08 13.33
N ALA A 217 -13.90 -30.06 12.43
CA ALA A 217 -12.75 -30.60 11.72
C ALA A 217 -12.22 -29.63 10.64
N VAL A 218 -13.03 -28.69 10.16
CA VAL A 218 -12.64 -27.73 9.06
C VAL A 218 -11.33 -27.02 9.37
N GLY A 219 -11.14 -26.48 10.57
CA GLY A 219 -9.94 -25.73 10.94
C GLY A 219 -8.64 -26.55 10.84
N PRO A 220 -8.56 -27.70 11.55
CA PRO A 220 -7.39 -28.57 11.47
C PRO A 220 -7.12 -29.13 10.06
N LEU A 221 -8.18 -29.53 9.32
CA LEU A 221 -8.03 -30.06 7.97
C LEU A 221 -7.61 -29.01 6.96
N MET A 222 -8.03 -27.77 7.13
CA MET A 222 -7.59 -26.65 6.28
C MET A 222 -6.07 -26.49 6.28
N GLY A 223 -5.41 -26.58 7.45
CA GLY A 223 -3.95 -26.55 7.55
C GLY A 223 -3.26 -27.68 6.77
N MET A 224 -3.86 -28.87 6.79
CA MET A 224 -3.34 -30.04 6.07
C MET A 224 -3.50 -29.88 4.54
N VAL A 225 -4.67 -29.40 4.07
CA VAL A 225 -4.92 -29.11 2.65
C VAL A 225 -3.96 -28.02 2.14
N MET A 226 -3.84 -26.92 2.87
CA MET A 226 -2.92 -25.84 2.53
C MET A 226 -1.46 -26.32 2.48
N GLY A 227 -1.04 -27.19 3.43
CA GLY A 227 0.28 -27.80 3.42
C GLY A 227 0.52 -28.71 2.21
N LYS A 228 -0.50 -29.49 1.81
CA LYS A 228 -0.42 -30.39 0.64
C LYS A 228 -0.35 -29.61 -0.69
N LEU A 229 -1.01 -28.47 -0.76
CA LEU A 229 -1.01 -27.59 -1.93
C LEU A 229 0.15 -26.57 -1.93
N GLY A 230 1.06 -26.64 -0.94
CA GLY A 230 2.24 -25.78 -0.87
C GLY A 230 1.93 -24.27 -0.77
N GLY A 231 0.74 -23.91 -0.22
CA GLY A 231 0.31 -22.52 -0.12
C GLY A 231 -0.27 -21.93 -1.42
N SER A 232 -0.41 -22.72 -2.48
CA SER A 232 -0.91 -22.27 -3.78
C SER A 232 -2.45 -22.14 -3.86
N ALA A 233 -3.18 -22.47 -2.78
CA ALA A 233 -4.64 -22.35 -2.74
C ALA A 233 -5.09 -21.16 -1.91
N ASP A 234 -6.22 -20.53 -2.32
CA ASP A 234 -6.89 -19.53 -1.49
C ASP A 234 -7.56 -20.22 -0.29
N GLY A 235 -7.17 -19.82 0.93
CA GLY A 235 -7.73 -20.36 2.17
C GLY A 235 -9.25 -20.20 2.27
N LYS A 236 -9.83 -19.18 1.64
CA LYS A 236 -11.29 -18.98 1.59
C LYS A 236 -11.96 -20.06 0.72
N GLN A 237 -11.37 -20.34 -0.45
CA GLN A 237 -11.84 -21.40 -1.36
C GLN A 237 -11.72 -22.77 -0.71
N VAL A 238 -10.57 -23.09 -0.12
CA VAL A 238 -10.35 -24.35 0.62
C VAL A 238 -11.36 -24.52 1.75
N SER A 239 -11.59 -23.46 2.53
CA SER A 239 -12.57 -23.48 3.64
C SER A 239 -14.00 -23.72 3.15
N GLN A 240 -14.37 -23.16 2.00
CA GLN A 240 -15.70 -23.33 1.42
C GLN A 240 -15.91 -24.76 0.92
N ILE A 241 -14.95 -25.31 0.18
CA ILE A 241 -15.00 -26.69 -0.32
C ILE A 241 -15.01 -27.70 0.83
N LEU A 242 -14.15 -27.49 1.85
CA LEU A 242 -14.14 -28.35 3.05
C LEU A 242 -15.48 -28.35 3.79
N LYS A 243 -16.09 -27.17 3.98
CA LYS A 243 -17.41 -27.08 4.63
C LYS A 243 -18.49 -27.78 3.86
N GLN A 244 -18.50 -27.64 2.55
CA GLN A 244 -19.47 -28.28 1.68
C GLN A 244 -19.32 -29.81 1.74
N LYS A 245 -18.11 -30.34 1.52
CA LYS A 245 -17.87 -31.81 1.48
C LYS A 245 -18.04 -32.48 2.85
N ILE A 246 -17.64 -31.82 3.95
CA ILE A 246 -17.89 -32.31 5.29
C ILE A 246 -19.40 -32.31 5.60
N GLY A 247 -20.16 -31.30 5.15
CA GLY A 247 -21.60 -31.27 5.28
C GLY A 247 -22.26 -32.43 4.55
N GLU A 248 -21.87 -32.72 3.32
CA GLU A 248 -22.34 -33.85 2.52
C GLU A 248 -22.03 -35.20 3.20
N LEU A 249 -20.84 -35.39 3.76
CA LEU A 249 -20.42 -36.59 4.48
C LEU A 249 -21.15 -36.83 5.84
N LEU A 250 -21.69 -35.78 6.45
CA LEU A 250 -22.43 -35.90 7.71
C LEU A 250 -23.93 -36.11 7.51
N GLU A 251 -24.43 -35.87 6.28
CA GLU A 251 -25.83 -36.14 5.91
C GLU A 251 -26.04 -37.58 5.37
N GLU A 252 -24.96 -38.28 4.98
CA GLU A 252 -24.97 -39.72 4.64
C GLU A 252 -24.86 -40.60 5.90
#